data_6478fefe8f217cb8e377388c6a518c83
#
_entry.id   6478fefe8f217cb8e377388c6a518c83
#
_cell.length_a   1.000
_cell.length_b   1.000
_cell.length_c   1.000
_cell.angle_alpha   90.00
_cell.angle_beta   90.00
_cell.angle_gamma   90.00
#
_symmetry.space_group_name_H-M   'P 1'
#
loop_
_entity.id
_entity.type
_entity.pdbx_description
1 polymer ?
#
loop_
_entity_poly.entity_id
_entity_poly.type
_entity_poly.pdbx_seq_one_letter_code
_entity_poly.pdbx_strand_id
1 'polypeptide(L)'
;MGGMMKAIKRITALALCALMLLGLLSGCGEKKQGDEKFVLNVSVCNVIDSLDPAMNTDADADSVFYALYENLMRESDDGSGEVTLTNGMAKEYTEETNYDGSVTYRFTLRSTARWSDGEKVTADDFVYAWQRLADPATDSPNHALMSVVAGYDEVRETGDKTKLQVSAKDESTFVVTLSAPCAYFIEGICTAVATMPLRRDLTENGGGFDTPDLVSNGAYHVSTWTKSSELTAA
;
A
#
# COMPACT_ATOMS: atom_id res chain seq x y z
N MET A 1 34.27 -57.89 51.78
CA MET A 1 34.03 -56.43 51.78
C MET A 1 34.31 -55.74 50.45
N GLY A 2 35.17 -56.25 49.53
CA GLY A 2 35.49 -55.55 48.29
C GLY A 2 34.41 -55.55 47.20
N GLY A 3 33.52 -56.52 47.16
CA GLY A 3 32.45 -56.62 46.12
C GLY A 3 31.31 -55.63 46.34
N MET A 4 30.95 -55.39 47.57
CA MET A 4 29.84 -54.47 47.93
C MET A 4 30.19 -53.01 47.68
N MET A 5 31.45 -52.64 47.92
CA MET A 5 31.97 -51.26 47.63
C MET A 5 32.04 -50.99 46.09
N LYS A 6 32.34 -51.99 45.26
CA LYS A 6 32.34 -51.85 43.79
C LYS A 6 30.92 -51.72 43.23
N ALA A 7 29.96 -52.45 43.83
CA ALA A 7 28.55 -52.32 43.43
C ALA A 7 27.96 -50.94 43.79
N ILE A 8 28.25 -50.43 44.97
CA ILE A 8 27.81 -49.10 45.40
C ILE A 8 28.37 -48.01 44.51
N LYS A 9 29.67 -48.07 44.15
CA LYS A 9 30.28 -47.11 43.23
C LYS A 9 29.67 -47.14 41.82
N ARG A 10 29.26 -48.31 41.32
CA ARG A 10 28.58 -48.41 40.02
C ARG A 10 27.16 -47.87 40.06
N ILE A 11 26.42 -48.10 41.12
CA ILE A 11 25.08 -47.55 41.32
C ILE A 11 25.09 -46.05 41.46
N THR A 12 26.03 -45.47 42.20
CA THR A 12 26.19 -43.98 42.32
C THR A 12 26.61 -43.34 41.00
N ALA A 13 27.48 -44.01 40.22
CA ALA A 13 27.86 -43.48 38.88
C ALA A 13 26.68 -43.50 37.90
N LEU A 14 25.89 -44.57 37.91
CA LEU A 14 24.66 -44.69 37.08
C LEU A 14 23.59 -43.65 37.47
N ALA A 15 23.41 -43.44 38.79
CA ALA A 15 22.48 -42.44 39.29
C ALA A 15 22.92 -40.98 38.89
N LEU A 16 24.23 -40.72 38.93
CA LEU A 16 24.75 -39.40 38.50
C LEU A 16 24.60 -39.16 37.00
N CYS A 17 24.83 -40.18 36.17
CA CYS A 17 24.61 -40.12 34.75
C CYS A 17 23.11 -39.92 34.40
N ALA A 18 22.22 -40.58 35.12
CA ALA A 18 20.78 -40.40 34.95
C ALA A 18 20.31 -39.00 35.33
N LEU A 19 20.89 -38.42 36.38
CA LEU A 19 20.59 -37.03 36.77
C LEU A 19 21.10 -36.01 35.73
N MET A 20 22.26 -36.24 35.10
CA MET A 20 22.78 -35.38 34.07
C MET A 20 21.95 -35.50 32.77
N LEU A 21 21.45 -36.69 32.42
CA LEU A 21 20.55 -36.87 31.28
C LEU A 21 19.18 -36.22 31.49
N LEU A 22 18.64 -36.21 32.70
CA LEU A 22 17.41 -35.47 33.03
C LEU A 22 17.59 -33.93 32.93
N GLY A 23 18.78 -33.43 33.23
CA GLY A 23 19.10 -32.00 33.10
C GLY A 23 19.15 -31.52 31.62
N LEU A 24 19.49 -32.42 30.66
CA LEU A 24 19.55 -32.12 29.26
C LEU A 24 18.15 -32.08 28.59
N LEU A 25 17.15 -32.69 29.17
CA LEU A 25 15.77 -32.69 28.70
C LEU A 25 14.97 -31.46 29.14
N SER A 26 15.47 -30.67 30.09
CA SER A 26 14.81 -29.45 30.58
C SER A 26 15.21 -28.20 29.78
N GLY A 27 16.07 -28.30 28.77
CA GLY A 27 16.65 -27.19 28.04
C GLY A 27 15.86 -26.77 26.77
N CYS A 28 14.85 -27.51 26.34
CA CYS A 28 13.96 -27.13 25.25
C CYS A 28 12.61 -26.65 25.80
N GLY A 29 12.61 -25.62 26.59
CA GLY A 29 11.46 -24.74 26.66
C GLY A 29 11.39 -24.03 25.32
N GLU A 30 10.46 -24.43 24.43
CA GLU A 30 9.98 -23.54 23.40
C GLU A 30 9.68 -22.20 24.11
N LYS A 31 10.53 -21.22 23.90
CA LYS A 31 10.08 -19.84 24.03
C LYS A 31 8.90 -19.80 23.06
N LYS A 32 7.66 -19.76 23.57
CA LYS A 32 6.57 -19.17 22.83
C LYS A 32 7.13 -17.84 22.40
N GLN A 33 7.51 -17.74 21.13
CA GLN A 33 7.74 -16.48 20.47
C GLN A 33 6.37 -15.84 20.58
N GLY A 34 6.18 -15.03 21.63
CA GLY A 34 5.02 -14.18 21.73
C GLY A 34 5.00 -13.43 20.43
N ASP A 35 3.82 -13.19 19.90
CA ASP A 35 3.59 -12.27 18.80
C ASP A 35 4.09 -10.87 19.22
N GLU A 36 5.41 -10.70 19.33
CA GLU A 36 6.02 -9.38 19.42
C GLU A 36 5.79 -8.76 18.05
N LYS A 37 4.76 -7.91 17.98
CA LYS A 37 4.50 -7.10 16.81
C LYS A 37 5.79 -6.36 16.48
N PHE A 38 6.28 -6.55 15.28
CA PHE A 38 7.39 -5.74 14.79
C PHE A 38 6.91 -4.28 14.71
N VAL A 39 7.61 -3.38 15.37
CA VAL A 39 7.33 -1.95 15.35
C VAL A 39 8.48 -1.25 14.63
N LEU A 40 8.17 -0.62 13.51
CA LEU A 40 9.09 0.24 12.79
C LEU A 40 8.74 1.70 13.11
N ASN A 41 9.69 2.43 13.70
CA ASN A 41 9.54 3.86 13.91
C ASN A 41 10.23 4.61 12.76
N VAL A 42 9.46 5.36 12.01
CA VAL A 42 9.93 6.21 10.91
C VAL A 42 9.74 7.66 11.31
N SER A 43 10.76 8.49 11.14
CA SER A 43 10.65 9.93 11.33
C SER A 43 10.52 10.60 9.98
N VAL A 44 9.49 11.41 9.80
CA VAL A 44 9.33 12.30 8.65
C VAL A 44 9.70 13.72 9.06
N CYS A 45 10.34 14.46 8.17
CA CYS A 45 10.89 15.78 8.49
C CYS A 45 9.80 16.86 8.62
N ASN A 46 8.69 16.67 7.93
CA ASN A 46 7.59 17.64 7.88
C ASN A 46 6.35 17.11 8.58
N VAL A 47 5.48 18.04 8.94
CA VAL A 47 4.16 17.71 9.51
C VAL A 47 3.24 17.21 8.41
N ILE A 48 2.62 16.06 8.62
CA ILE A 48 1.56 15.55 7.76
C ILE A 48 0.24 16.17 8.22
N ASP A 49 -0.24 17.14 7.47
CA ASP A 49 -1.47 17.87 7.80
C ASP A 49 -2.73 17.18 7.28
N SER A 50 -2.61 16.37 6.23
CA SER A 50 -3.71 15.63 5.62
C SER A 50 -3.22 14.29 5.07
N LEU A 51 -4.08 13.28 5.13
CA LEU A 51 -3.88 11.98 4.49
C LEU A 51 -4.65 11.87 3.15
N ASP A 52 -5.01 13.01 2.55
CA ASP A 52 -5.54 13.07 1.19
C ASP A 52 -4.42 12.92 0.17
N PRO A 53 -4.35 11.81 -0.58
CA PRO A 53 -3.27 11.59 -1.54
C PRO A 53 -3.19 12.69 -2.62
N ALA A 54 -4.34 13.24 -3.04
CA ALA A 54 -4.39 14.27 -4.08
C ALA A 54 -3.76 15.59 -3.63
N MET A 55 -3.66 15.83 -2.32
CA MET A 55 -3.14 17.08 -1.73
C MET A 55 -1.70 16.97 -1.27
N ASN A 56 -1.08 15.78 -1.30
CA ASN A 56 0.29 15.60 -0.86
C ASN A 56 1.29 16.29 -1.80
N THR A 57 2.16 17.13 -1.23
CA THR A 57 3.27 17.79 -1.92
C THR A 57 4.62 17.51 -1.28
N ASP A 58 4.64 16.64 -0.27
CA ASP A 58 5.82 16.34 0.52
C ASP A 58 6.33 14.94 0.24
N ALA A 59 7.50 14.86 -0.38
CA ALA A 59 8.14 13.57 -0.70
C ALA A 59 8.49 12.75 0.57
N ASP A 60 8.74 13.39 1.71
CA ASP A 60 9.00 12.67 2.96
C ASP A 60 7.71 11.97 3.47
N ALA A 61 6.55 12.57 3.20
CA ALA A 61 5.26 11.98 3.53
C ALA A 61 4.87 10.81 2.62
N ASP A 62 5.46 10.68 1.43
CA ASP A 62 5.16 9.61 0.48
C ASP A 62 5.29 8.23 1.12
N SER A 63 6.27 8.03 2.02
CA SER A 63 6.46 6.76 2.74
C SER A 63 5.23 6.35 3.56
N VAL A 64 4.50 7.31 4.12
CA VAL A 64 3.25 7.08 4.86
C VAL A 64 2.13 6.73 3.89
N PHE A 65 2.02 7.43 2.77
CA PHE A 65 1.01 7.13 1.75
C PHE A 65 1.22 5.74 1.16
N TYR A 66 2.46 5.33 0.85
CA TYR A 66 2.76 3.97 0.35
C TYR A 66 2.51 2.87 1.38
N ALA A 67 2.51 3.19 2.67
CA ALA A 67 2.10 2.25 3.71
C ALA A 67 0.57 2.10 3.79
N LEU A 68 -0.16 3.21 3.66
CA LEU A 68 -1.62 3.28 3.82
C LEU A 68 -2.38 2.94 2.53
N TYR A 69 -1.82 3.25 1.37
CA TYR A 69 -2.47 3.06 0.07
C TYR A 69 -1.60 2.25 -0.88
N GLU A 70 -2.21 1.62 -1.85
CA GLU A 70 -1.54 0.97 -2.96
C GLU A 70 -2.16 1.41 -4.29
N ASN A 71 -1.30 1.82 -5.24
CA ASN A 71 -1.68 2.28 -6.56
C ASN A 71 -1.80 1.11 -7.57
N LEU A 72 -2.08 1.41 -8.84
CA LEU A 72 -2.11 0.43 -9.93
C LEU A 72 -0.78 -0.32 -10.04
N MET A 73 0.32 0.42 -10.03
CA MET A 73 1.69 -0.09 -10.06
C MET A 73 2.45 0.40 -8.82
N ARG A 74 3.56 -0.24 -8.52
CA ARG A 74 4.43 0.13 -7.41
C ARG A 74 5.89 -0.06 -7.76
N GLU A 75 6.73 0.77 -7.19
CA GLU A 75 8.16 0.55 -7.18
C GLU A 75 8.53 -0.43 -6.05
N SER A 76 9.47 -1.31 -6.33
CA SER A 76 9.97 -2.29 -5.38
C SER A 76 11.48 -2.37 -5.48
N ASP A 77 12.17 -2.30 -4.34
CA ASP A 77 13.57 -2.62 -4.20
C ASP A 77 13.69 -4.03 -3.62
N ASP A 78 14.42 -4.90 -4.29
CA ASP A 78 14.70 -6.27 -3.84
C ASP A 78 15.90 -6.36 -2.89
N GLY A 79 16.45 -5.20 -2.49
CA GLY A 79 17.64 -5.08 -1.65
C GLY A 79 18.94 -5.05 -2.43
N SER A 80 18.90 -5.11 -3.76
CA SER A 80 20.08 -4.96 -4.61
C SER A 80 20.46 -3.49 -4.85
N GLY A 81 19.56 -2.57 -4.51
CA GLY A 81 19.65 -1.14 -4.82
C GLY A 81 19.12 -0.79 -6.21
N GLU A 82 18.56 -1.77 -6.94
CA GLU A 82 17.86 -1.54 -8.19
C GLU A 82 16.35 -1.48 -7.92
N VAL A 83 15.76 -0.33 -8.23
CA VAL A 83 14.31 -0.14 -8.14
C VAL A 83 13.67 -0.76 -9.37
N THR A 84 12.74 -1.67 -9.16
CA THR A 84 11.98 -2.34 -10.21
C THR A 84 10.51 -2.00 -10.12
N LEU A 85 9.86 -1.85 -11.28
CA LEU A 85 8.43 -1.65 -11.36
C LEU A 85 7.72 -3.00 -11.21
N THR A 86 6.75 -3.06 -10.30
CA THR A 86 5.94 -4.26 -10.04
C THR A 86 4.46 -3.93 -10.03
N ASN A 87 3.64 -4.96 -10.12
CA ASN A 87 2.19 -4.82 -10.03
C ASN A 87 1.75 -4.44 -8.61
N GLY A 88 0.99 -3.38 -8.49
CA GLY A 88 0.29 -2.96 -7.27
C GLY A 88 -1.12 -3.55 -7.21
N MET A 89 -2.16 -2.71 -7.25
CA MET A 89 -3.57 -3.15 -7.35
C MET A 89 -3.90 -3.77 -8.70
N ALA A 90 -3.20 -3.39 -9.77
CA ALA A 90 -3.34 -4.07 -11.05
C ALA A 90 -2.67 -5.45 -11.00
N LYS A 91 -3.35 -6.46 -11.49
CA LYS A 91 -2.80 -7.79 -11.77
C LYS A 91 -2.00 -7.79 -13.07
N GLU A 92 -2.51 -7.09 -14.05
CA GLU A 92 -1.96 -6.97 -15.40
C GLU A 92 -2.55 -5.76 -16.09
N TYR A 93 -1.89 -5.29 -17.15
CA TYR A 93 -2.45 -4.27 -18.05
C TYR A 93 -2.16 -4.58 -19.51
N THR A 94 -2.94 -3.96 -20.39
CA THR A 94 -2.72 -3.97 -21.84
C THR A 94 -2.66 -2.53 -22.36
N GLU A 95 -1.86 -2.32 -23.40
CA GLU A 95 -1.69 -1.06 -24.09
C GLU A 95 -2.13 -1.22 -25.55
N GLU A 96 -2.87 -0.24 -26.08
CA GLU A 96 -3.34 -0.20 -27.45
C GLU A 96 -3.19 1.20 -28.00
N THR A 97 -2.45 1.35 -29.09
CA THR A 97 -2.40 2.62 -29.85
C THR A 97 -3.58 2.69 -30.79
N ASN A 98 -4.38 3.74 -30.65
CA ASN A 98 -5.56 3.99 -31.48
C ASN A 98 -5.19 4.62 -32.84
N TYR A 99 -6.12 4.61 -33.79
CA TYR A 99 -5.90 5.17 -35.13
C TYR A 99 -5.62 6.68 -35.16
N ASP A 100 -6.11 7.41 -34.14
CA ASP A 100 -5.89 8.86 -33.97
C ASP A 100 -4.57 9.20 -33.27
N GLY A 101 -3.78 8.19 -32.89
CA GLY A 101 -2.51 8.33 -32.19
C GLY A 101 -2.63 8.40 -30.67
N SER A 102 -3.84 8.40 -30.12
CA SER A 102 -4.06 8.24 -28.67
C SER A 102 -3.69 6.82 -28.22
N VAL A 103 -3.49 6.63 -26.92
CA VAL A 103 -3.11 5.33 -26.34
C VAL A 103 -4.08 4.94 -25.23
N THR A 104 -4.67 3.77 -25.34
CA THR A 104 -5.58 3.24 -24.34
C THR A 104 -4.92 2.15 -23.51
N TYR A 105 -4.89 2.35 -22.20
CA TYR A 105 -4.48 1.35 -21.22
C TYR A 105 -5.72 0.73 -20.58
N ARG A 106 -5.66 -0.59 -20.34
CA ARG A 106 -6.68 -1.35 -19.60
C ARG A 106 -6.01 -2.12 -18.50
N PHE A 107 -6.29 -1.76 -17.25
CA PHE A 107 -5.76 -2.41 -16.06
C PHE A 107 -6.79 -3.38 -15.51
N THR A 108 -6.41 -4.64 -15.31
CA THR A 108 -7.22 -5.64 -14.61
C THR A 108 -6.81 -5.66 -13.15
N LEU A 109 -7.70 -5.29 -12.23
CA LEU A 109 -7.44 -5.27 -10.80
C LEU A 109 -7.37 -6.69 -10.22
N ARG A 110 -6.59 -6.86 -9.15
CA ARG A 110 -6.54 -8.12 -8.40
C ARG A 110 -7.88 -8.40 -7.71
N SER A 111 -8.38 -9.61 -7.81
CA SER A 111 -9.63 -10.03 -7.14
C SER A 111 -9.56 -10.00 -5.60
N THR A 112 -8.33 -9.96 -5.06
CA THR A 112 -8.05 -9.88 -3.61
C THR A 112 -7.94 -8.46 -3.09
N ALA A 113 -7.97 -7.44 -3.98
CA ALA A 113 -7.88 -6.03 -3.59
C ALA A 113 -9.04 -5.64 -2.66
N ARG A 114 -8.72 -5.12 -1.49
CA ARG A 114 -9.69 -4.72 -0.46
C ARG A 114 -9.28 -3.41 0.18
N TRP A 115 -10.30 -2.68 0.60
CA TRP A 115 -10.18 -1.61 1.56
C TRP A 115 -10.05 -2.16 2.99
N SER A 116 -9.57 -1.38 3.92
CA SER A 116 -9.37 -1.78 5.33
C SER A 116 -10.68 -2.12 6.06
N ASP A 117 -11.81 -1.66 5.56
CA ASP A 117 -13.16 -2.01 6.05
C ASP A 117 -13.70 -3.33 5.45
N GLY A 118 -12.93 -3.97 4.55
CA GLY A 118 -13.26 -5.25 3.90
C GLY A 118 -13.97 -5.12 2.56
N GLU A 119 -14.43 -3.93 2.17
CA GLU A 119 -15.02 -3.70 0.86
C GLU A 119 -14.00 -3.92 -0.27
N LYS A 120 -14.48 -4.22 -1.47
CA LYS A 120 -13.60 -4.41 -2.62
C LYS A 120 -13.04 -3.07 -3.11
N VAL A 121 -11.78 -3.06 -3.52
CA VAL A 121 -11.26 -1.99 -4.38
C VAL A 121 -11.74 -2.24 -5.80
N THR A 122 -12.37 -1.25 -6.41
CA THR A 122 -12.98 -1.33 -7.73
C THR A 122 -12.34 -0.38 -8.72
N ALA A 123 -12.61 -0.58 -10.01
CA ALA A 123 -12.19 0.34 -11.06
C ALA A 123 -12.81 1.74 -10.90
N ASP A 124 -14.03 1.83 -10.33
CA ASP A 124 -14.68 3.10 -10.05
C ASP A 124 -13.94 3.94 -8.99
N ASP A 125 -13.22 3.33 -8.06
CA ASP A 125 -12.42 4.04 -7.07
C ASP A 125 -11.25 4.79 -7.75
N PHE A 126 -10.64 4.19 -8.78
CA PHE A 126 -9.64 4.86 -9.62
C PHE A 126 -10.26 5.94 -10.52
N VAL A 127 -11.40 5.66 -11.15
CA VAL A 127 -12.14 6.67 -11.94
C VAL A 127 -12.44 7.90 -11.10
N TYR A 128 -12.99 7.69 -9.91
CA TYR A 128 -13.31 8.78 -8.99
C TYR A 128 -12.06 9.57 -8.58
N ALA A 129 -10.99 8.89 -8.18
CA ALA A 129 -9.75 9.54 -7.74
C ALA A 129 -9.13 10.40 -8.84
N TRP A 130 -9.04 9.87 -10.08
CA TRP A 130 -8.44 10.59 -11.20
C TRP A 130 -9.31 11.74 -11.69
N GLN A 131 -10.63 11.56 -11.74
CA GLN A 131 -11.57 12.65 -12.02
C GLN A 131 -11.50 13.77 -10.99
N ARG A 132 -11.42 13.40 -9.69
CA ARG A 132 -11.24 14.35 -8.59
C ARG A 132 -9.90 15.08 -8.69
N LEU A 133 -8.82 14.39 -9.02
CA LEU A 133 -7.50 14.98 -9.19
C LEU A 133 -7.47 16.03 -10.32
N ALA A 134 -8.17 15.76 -11.44
CA ALA A 134 -8.27 16.67 -12.57
C ALA A 134 -9.21 17.86 -12.32
N ASP A 135 -10.20 17.70 -11.43
CA ASP A 135 -11.27 18.67 -11.18
C ASP A 135 -10.72 19.99 -10.61
N PRO A 136 -10.97 21.16 -11.26
CA PRO A 136 -10.56 22.45 -10.71
C PRO A 136 -11.13 22.73 -9.31
N ALA A 137 -12.30 22.19 -8.98
CA ALA A 137 -12.91 22.38 -7.66
C ALA A 137 -12.14 21.66 -6.52
N THR A 138 -11.36 20.65 -6.83
CA THR A 138 -10.46 19.98 -5.85
C THR A 138 -9.26 20.85 -5.50
N ASP A 139 -8.84 21.72 -6.43
CA ASP A 139 -7.67 22.60 -6.30
C ASP A 139 -6.38 21.84 -5.91
N SER A 140 -6.24 20.60 -6.43
CA SER A 140 -5.06 19.80 -6.16
C SER A 140 -3.81 20.40 -6.78
N PRO A 141 -2.69 20.53 -6.02
CA PRO A 141 -1.41 20.94 -6.57
C PRO A 141 -0.84 19.95 -7.59
N ASN A 142 -1.33 18.70 -7.57
CA ASN A 142 -0.86 17.60 -8.41
C ASN A 142 -1.72 17.37 -9.66
N HIS A 143 -2.72 18.22 -9.92
CA HIS A 143 -3.66 18.05 -11.04
C HIS A 143 -2.95 17.86 -12.40
N ALA A 144 -1.75 18.46 -12.58
CA ALA A 144 -0.98 18.40 -13.81
C ALA A 144 -0.54 16.97 -14.18
N LEU A 145 -0.53 16.01 -13.25
CA LEU A 145 -0.30 14.58 -13.55
C LEU A 145 -1.36 14.04 -14.52
N MET A 146 -2.56 14.61 -14.51
CA MET A 146 -3.63 14.19 -15.41
C MET A 146 -3.55 14.82 -16.82
N SER A 147 -2.59 15.73 -17.07
CA SER A 147 -2.47 16.42 -18.37
C SER A 147 -2.20 15.51 -19.56
N VAL A 148 -1.69 14.32 -19.33
CA VAL A 148 -1.48 13.29 -20.37
C VAL A 148 -2.76 12.53 -20.71
N VAL A 149 -3.78 12.58 -19.86
CA VAL A 149 -5.05 11.89 -20.05
C VAL A 149 -5.94 12.72 -20.98
N ALA A 150 -6.51 12.08 -21.98
CA ALA A 150 -7.41 12.74 -22.92
C ALA A 150 -8.61 13.37 -22.19
N GLY A 151 -9.01 14.55 -22.62
CA GLY A 151 -10.09 15.32 -22.01
C GLY A 151 -9.69 16.18 -20.81
N TYR A 152 -8.43 16.14 -20.36
CA TYR A 152 -7.97 16.92 -19.22
C TYR A 152 -8.19 18.43 -19.39
N ASP A 153 -7.82 19.00 -20.52
CA ASP A 153 -7.99 20.45 -20.78
C ASP A 153 -9.46 20.84 -20.72
N GLU A 154 -10.36 20.02 -21.27
CA GLU A 154 -11.80 20.25 -21.22
C GLU A 154 -12.34 20.22 -19.79
N VAL A 155 -11.84 19.30 -18.94
CA VAL A 155 -12.15 19.28 -17.50
C VAL A 155 -11.73 20.58 -16.84
N ARG A 156 -10.51 21.04 -17.11
CA ARG A 156 -9.98 22.28 -16.50
C ARG A 156 -10.72 23.54 -16.95
N GLU A 157 -11.20 23.57 -18.19
CA GLU A 157 -11.97 24.69 -18.75
C GLU A 157 -13.42 24.71 -18.27
N THR A 158 -14.07 23.54 -18.18
CA THR A 158 -15.52 23.47 -17.95
C THR A 158 -15.90 23.09 -16.53
N GLY A 159 -14.99 22.48 -15.76
CA GLY A 159 -15.28 21.85 -14.47
C GLY A 159 -16.05 20.53 -14.58
N ASP A 160 -16.29 20.04 -15.81
CA ASP A 160 -16.96 18.76 -16.03
C ASP A 160 -15.95 17.59 -15.99
N LYS A 161 -15.73 17.03 -14.80
CA LYS A 161 -14.81 15.92 -14.58
C LYS A 161 -15.14 14.66 -15.38
N THR A 162 -16.37 14.52 -15.91
CA THR A 162 -16.76 13.37 -16.74
C THR A 162 -16.12 13.38 -18.12
N LYS A 163 -15.52 14.50 -18.53
CA LYS A 163 -14.78 14.64 -19.79
C LYS A 163 -13.42 13.94 -19.76
N LEU A 164 -12.84 13.72 -18.58
CA LEU A 164 -11.61 12.97 -18.45
C LEU A 164 -11.82 11.53 -18.96
N GLN A 165 -10.99 11.10 -19.91
CA GLN A 165 -11.14 9.80 -20.54
C GLN A 165 -10.62 8.66 -19.65
N VAL A 166 -11.30 8.50 -18.53
CA VAL A 166 -11.15 7.38 -17.59
C VAL A 166 -12.50 6.73 -17.38
N SER A 167 -12.54 5.40 -17.28
CA SER A 167 -13.79 4.66 -17.09
C SER A 167 -13.56 3.31 -16.43
N ALA A 168 -14.60 2.81 -15.77
CA ALA A 168 -14.69 1.44 -15.33
C ALA A 168 -15.48 0.65 -16.38
N LYS A 169 -14.83 -0.29 -17.06
CA LYS A 169 -15.50 -1.20 -17.97
C LYS A 169 -16.38 -2.20 -17.22
N ASP A 170 -15.91 -2.61 -16.07
CA ASP A 170 -16.57 -3.45 -15.06
C ASP A 170 -15.89 -3.18 -13.69
N GLU A 171 -16.34 -3.84 -12.61
CA GLU A 171 -15.77 -3.65 -11.26
C GLU A 171 -14.25 -3.79 -11.20
N SER A 172 -13.65 -4.60 -12.06
CA SER A 172 -12.23 -4.97 -12.02
C SER A 172 -11.40 -4.38 -13.15
N THR A 173 -12.01 -3.71 -14.14
CA THR A 173 -11.29 -3.23 -15.31
C THR A 173 -11.33 -1.70 -15.41
N PHE A 174 -10.23 -1.07 -15.00
CA PHE A 174 -10.00 0.35 -15.16
C PHE A 174 -9.42 0.65 -16.54
N VAL A 175 -9.99 1.61 -17.23
CA VAL A 175 -9.58 2.02 -18.60
C VAL A 175 -9.25 3.50 -18.60
N VAL A 176 -8.11 3.84 -19.18
CA VAL A 176 -7.67 5.22 -19.37
C VAL A 176 -7.15 5.41 -20.78
N THR A 177 -7.52 6.54 -21.40
CA THR A 177 -7.00 6.93 -22.72
C THR A 177 -6.13 8.16 -22.58
N LEU A 178 -4.88 8.06 -23.04
CA LEU A 178 -3.93 9.17 -23.11
C LEU A 178 -4.08 9.88 -24.45
N SER A 179 -3.87 11.20 -24.45
CA SER A 179 -3.94 12.02 -25.69
C SER A 179 -2.86 11.65 -26.72
N ALA A 180 -1.72 11.14 -26.24
CA ALA A 180 -0.56 10.70 -27.03
C ALA A 180 0.27 9.69 -26.22
N PRO A 181 1.21 8.95 -26.86
CA PRO A 181 2.14 8.08 -26.14
C PRO A 181 2.91 8.84 -25.05
N CYS A 182 2.98 8.28 -23.84
CA CYS A 182 3.65 8.86 -22.70
C CYS A 182 4.57 7.82 -22.06
N ALA A 183 5.89 7.97 -22.23
CA ALA A 183 6.88 7.00 -21.78
C ALA A 183 6.93 6.81 -20.26
N TYR A 184 6.59 7.84 -19.49
CA TYR A 184 6.59 7.79 -18.03
C TYR A 184 5.22 7.49 -17.41
N PHE A 185 4.22 7.13 -18.23
CA PHE A 185 2.85 6.91 -17.73
C PHE A 185 2.78 5.81 -16.67
N ILE A 186 3.37 4.66 -16.96
CA ILE A 186 3.33 3.51 -16.06
C ILE A 186 4.21 3.74 -14.82
N GLU A 187 5.43 4.24 -15.01
CA GLU A 187 6.40 4.41 -13.93
C GLU A 187 6.14 5.67 -13.09
N GLY A 188 5.68 6.75 -13.70
CA GLY A 188 5.53 8.04 -13.02
C GLY A 188 4.11 8.34 -12.57
N ILE A 189 3.08 7.95 -13.35
CA ILE A 189 1.68 8.30 -13.03
C ILE A 189 0.97 7.16 -12.31
N CYS A 190 1.15 5.91 -12.77
CA CYS A 190 0.49 4.77 -12.14
C CYS A 190 1.11 4.35 -10.79
N THR A 191 2.20 4.98 -10.36
CA THR A 191 2.84 4.79 -9.06
C THR A 191 2.67 6.00 -8.13
N ALA A 192 2.34 7.18 -8.67
CA ALA A 192 2.30 8.42 -7.93
C ALA A 192 1.26 8.40 -6.78
N VAL A 193 1.59 9.00 -5.64
CA VAL A 193 0.69 9.12 -4.49
C VAL A 193 -0.62 9.77 -4.88
N ALA A 194 -0.59 10.87 -5.62
CA ALA A 194 -1.78 11.65 -5.97
C ALA A 194 -2.79 10.89 -6.87
N THR A 195 -2.39 9.79 -7.50
CA THR A 195 -3.23 8.97 -8.38
C THR A 195 -3.74 7.68 -7.72
N MET A 196 -3.52 7.51 -6.43
CA MET A 196 -4.03 6.39 -5.64
C MET A 196 -5.56 6.38 -5.62
N PRO A 197 -6.21 5.19 -5.51
CA PRO A 197 -7.67 5.08 -5.52
C PRO A 197 -8.30 5.72 -4.29
N LEU A 198 -9.53 6.18 -4.43
CA LEU A 198 -10.31 6.79 -3.35
C LEU A 198 -11.74 6.28 -3.34
N ARG A 199 -12.30 6.10 -2.14
CA ARG A 199 -13.71 5.76 -1.91
C ARG A 199 -14.58 7.02 -2.04
N ARG A 200 -15.40 7.06 -3.10
CA ARG A 200 -16.33 8.18 -3.34
C ARG A 200 -17.28 8.40 -2.19
N ASP A 201 -17.90 7.33 -1.68
CA ASP A 201 -18.90 7.37 -0.60
C ASP A 201 -18.35 7.96 0.70
N LEU A 202 -17.06 7.76 0.98
CA LEU A 202 -16.40 8.31 2.15
C LEU A 202 -15.94 9.74 1.89
N THR A 203 -15.37 10.03 0.72
CA THR A 203 -14.80 11.33 0.39
C THR A 203 -15.86 12.42 0.22
N GLU A 204 -16.95 12.15 -0.51
CA GLU A 204 -18.01 13.14 -0.78
C GLU A 204 -18.88 13.44 0.44
N ASN A 205 -18.98 12.53 1.41
CA ASN A 205 -19.71 12.73 2.66
C ASN A 205 -18.92 13.45 3.75
N GLY A 206 -17.78 14.07 3.41
CA GLY A 206 -16.89 14.73 4.36
C GLY A 206 -16.13 13.75 5.22
N GLY A 207 -16.03 12.50 4.78
CA GLY A 207 -15.18 11.45 5.33
C GLY A 207 -13.74 11.92 5.26
N GLY A 208 -13.21 12.26 6.44
CA GLY A 208 -11.99 13.00 6.51
C GLY A 208 -10.79 12.13 6.24
N PHE A 209 -9.93 12.68 5.41
CA PHE A 209 -8.54 12.23 5.35
C PHE A 209 -7.76 12.56 6.63
N ASP A 210 -8.44 13.13 7.62
CA ASP A 210 -7.86 13.67 8.85
C ASP A 210 -8.39 12.95 10.09
N THR A 211 -8.67 11.68 9.95
CA THR A 211 -9.27 10.84 11.01
C THR A 211 -8.48 9.54 11.18
N PRO A 212 -8.37 9.00 12.42
CA PRO A 212 -7.83 7.66 12.64
C PRO A 212 -8.69 6.55 12.02
N ASP A 213 -9.96 6.83 11.71
CA ASP A 213 -10.87 5.89 11.04
C ASP A 213 -10.72 5.91 9.51
N LEU A 214 -9.60 6.43 9.00
CA LEU A 214 -9.30 6.46 7.57
C LEU A 214 -9.37 5.05 6.97
N VAL A 215 -10.22 4.90 5.96
CA VAL A 215 -10.30 3.68 5.16
C VAL A 215 -9.27 3.76 4.04
N SER A 216 -8.35 2.82 4.03
CA SER A 216 -7.22 2.76 3.11
C SER A 216 -7.12 1.37 2.47
N ASN A 217 -6.32 1.22 1.40
CA ASN A 217 -6.20 -0.04 0.65
C ASN A 217 -4.78 -0.60 0.62
N GLY A 218 -3.87 -0.04 1.42
CA GLY A 218 -2.48 -0.48 1.54
C GLY A 218 -2.29 -1.64 2.50
N ALA A 219 -1.02 -1.90 2.83
CA ALA A 219 -0.63 -2.97 3.74
C ALA A 219 -0.93 -2.65 5.21
N TYR A 220 -1.07 -1.38 5.54
CA TYR A 220 -1.32 -0.87 6.87
C TYR A 220 -2.55 0.02 6.88
N HIS A 221 -3.19 0.17 8.04
CA HIS A 221 -4.27 1.12 8.29
C HIS A 221 -3.93 2.00 9.49
N VAL A 222 -4.45 3.23 9.51
CA VAL A 222 -4.24 4.14 10.63
C VAL A 222 -4.89 3.57 11.88
N SER A 223 -4.14 3.48 12.96
CA SER A 223 -4.67 3.09 14.27
C SER A 223 -4.78 4.27 15.23
N THR A 224 -3.83 5.19 15.18
CA THR A 224 -3.90 6.47 15.90
C THR A 224 -3.22 7.56 15.08
N TRP A 225 -3.78 8.77 15.13
CA TRP A 225 -3.15 9.93 14.54
C TRP A 225 -3.36 11.18 15.39
N THR A 226 -2.25 11.74 15.82
CA THR A 226 -2.20 13.04 16.48
C THR A 226 -1.51 14.01 15.53
N LYS A 227 -2.28 14.92 14.91
CA LYS A 227 -1.74 15.90 13.95
C LYS A 227 -0.51 16.57 14.52
N SER A 228 0.48 16.78 13.67
CA SER A 228 1.74 17.46 13.99
C SER A 228 2.62 16.73 15.02
N SER A 229 2.33 15.47 15.32
CA SER A 229 3.08 14.71 16.34
C SER A 229 3.38 13.28 15.93
N GLU A 230 2.36 12.42 15.81
CA GLU A 230 2.53 10.98 15.65
C GLU A 230 1.40 10.37 14.83
N LEU A 231 1.76 9.47 13.93
CA LEU A 231 0.83 8.57 13.23
C LEU A 231 1.29 7.14 13.48
N THR A 232 0.40 6.29 13.95
CA THR A 232 0.63 4.85 14.09
C THR A 232 -0.24 4.10 13.10
N ALA A 233 0.37 3.24 12.30
CA ALA A 233 -0.30 2.32 11.40
C ALA A 233 -0.06 0.86 11.84
N ALA A 234 -1.05 0.00 11.66
CA ALA A 234 -0.99 -1.41 12.07
C ALA A 234 -1.50 -2.36 10.98
#